data_b118e5db5ca589b8699ee3c3e6079ee1
#
_entry.id   b118e5db5ca589b8699ee3c3e6079ee1
#
_cell.length_a   1.000
_cell.length_b   1.000
_cell.length_c   1.000
_cell.angle_alpha   90.00
_cell.angle_beta   90.00
_cell.angle_gamma   90.00
#
_symmetry.space_group_name_H-M   'P 1'
#
loop_
_entity.id
_entity.type
_entity.pdbx_description
1 polymer ?
#
loop_
_entity_poly.entity_id
_entity_poly.type
_entity_poly.pdbx_seq_one_letter_code
_entity_poly.pdbx_strand_id
1 'polypeptide(L)'
;MENQTPFYKQIWFLGGVAALAIFVLCFLGINYVSQPDSDEGPDVEEEQIATLESNEPLIMIARAQGWIEPDATEMTSIDAAAVDSLGEAFVKSNIKSFKEFRYFVGLKEIKSGAFAHADQLTEIVIPSQVVTIEDGALAYCPALESIAVDTANAHYDSRGDCNGIVCTWKGKLMLVAGCKNTKMSDNMRYIAPQAFKGCTSLTRIAFPERMESIGAAAFMDCTALKEVEIPQGVRFVEEGTFMGCKSLTQVTLPKSIERLRQDAFKGCSSLVTIICPKKYTPVIENAFDNYNATVRVPKGLENKYFSDKYWKYFKDVREME
;
A
#
# COMPACT_ATOMS: atom_id res chain seq x y z
N MET A 1 39.35 -8.71 8.06
CA MET A 1 38.32 -8.15 7.18
C MET A 1 38.24 -9.13 6.01
N GLU A 2 37.32 -10.09 6.11
CA GLU A 2 37.05 -11.01 5.02
C GLU A 2 36.31 -10.25 3.91
N ASN A 3 36.95 -10.22 2.73
CA ASN A 3 36.32 -9.77 1.50
C ASN A 3 35.16 -10.74 1.18
N GLN A 4 33.95 -10.39 1.57
CA GLN A 4 32.76 -11.08 1.06
C GLN A 4 32.67 -10.76 -0.42
N THR A 5 32.88 -11.77 -1.26
CA THR A 5 32.62 -11.66 -2.69
C THR A 5 31.14 -11.35 -2.90
N PRO A 6 30.78 -10.42 -3.79
CA PRO A 6 29.40 -10.11 -4.12
C PRO A 6 28.61 -11.37 -4.47
N PHE A 7 27.36 -11.41 -4.05
CA PHE A 7 26.47 -12.59 -4.12
C PHE A 7 26.42 -13.24 -5.52
N TYR A 8 26.41 -12.44 -6.59
CA TYR A 8 26.40 -12.95 -7.96
C TYR A 8 27.67 -13.75 -8.34
N LYS A 9 28.83 -13.48 -7.73
CA LYS A 9 30.07 -14.28 -7.94
C LYS A 9 30.01 -15.67 -7.33
N GLN A 10 29.16 -15.89 -6.31
CA GLN A 10 28.99 -17.20 -5.69
C GLN A 10 28.15 -18.13 -6.59
N ILE A 11 27.24 -17.59 -7.40
CA ILE A 11 26.41 -18.38 -8.33
C ILE A 11 27.24 -18.95 -9.48
N TRP A 12 28.23 -18.21 -9.98
CA TRP A 12 29.12 -18.68 -11.05
C TRP A 12 30.01 -19.85 -10.65
N PHE A 13 30.35 -20.00 -9.38
CA PHE A 13 31.27 -21.03 -8.89
C PHE A 13 30.62 -22.42 -8.70
N LEU A 14 29.29 -22.49 -8.68
CA LEU A 14 28.57 -23.71 -8.38
C LEU A 14 28.05 -24.49 -9.61
N GLY A 15 28.41 -24.12 -10.83
CA GLY A 15 27.99 -24.88 -12.04
C GLY A 15 26.47 -24.87 -12.31
N GLY A 16 25.72 -23.95 -11.68
CA GLY A 16 24.26 -23.94 -11.67
C GLY A 16 23.60 -22.95 -12.63
N VAL A 17 24.34 -22.31 -13.53
CA VAL A 17 23.80 -21.26 -14.44
C VAL A 17 22.63 -21.79 -15.28
N ALA A 18 22.73 -23.00 -15.79
CA ALA A 18 21.65 -23.62 -16.59
C ALA A 18 20.39 -23.90 -15.75
N ALA A 19 20.55 -24.31 -14.48
CA ALA A 19 19.41 -24.60 -13.61
C ALA A 19 18.69 -23.32 -13.14
N LEU A 20 19.43 -22.25 -12.90
CA LEU A 20 18.84 -20.97 -12.50
C LEU A 20 18.11 -20.29 -13.68
N ALA A 21 18.72 -20.34 -14.88
CA ALA A 21 18.09 -19.85 -16.10
C ALA A 21 16.77 -20.58 -16.41
N ILE A 22 16.76 -21.92 -16.33
CA ILE A 22 15.54 -22.73 -16.52
C ILE A 22 14.49 -22.39 -15.45
N PHE A 23 14.89 -22.13 -14.20
CA PHE A 23 13.97 -21.77 -13.13
C PHE A 23 13.33 -20.40 -13.34
N VAL A 24 14.12 -19.40 -13.77
CA VAL A 24 13.62 -18.05 -14.14
C VAL A 24 12.68 -18.12 -15.33
N LEU A 25 12.95 -18.96 -16.32
CA LEU A 25 12.13 -19.18 -17.52
C LEU A 25 10.74 -19.71 -17.22
N CYS A 26 10.64 -20.72 -16.34
CA CYS A 26 9.34 -21.25 -15.91
C CYS A 26 8.48 -20.18 -15.22
N PHE A 27 9.11 -19.20 -14.55
CA PHE A 27 8.39 -18.13 -13.84
C PHE A 27 7.99 -16.93 -14.71
N LEU A 28 8.66 -16.73 -15.86
CA LEU A 28 8.28 -15.68 -16.82
C LEU A 28 7.11 -16.09 -17.74
N GLY A 29 6.52 -17.28 -17.53
CA GLY A 29 5.36 -17.74 -18.28
C GLY A 29 5.67 -18.27 -19.68
N ILE A 30 6.95 -18.61 -19.97
CA ILE A 30 7.38 -19.20 -21.24
C ILE A 30 7.25 -20.72 -21.13
N ASN A 31 6.22 -21.29 -21.79
CA ASN A 31 6.01 -22.72 -21.86
C ASN A 31 7.09 -23.40 -22.71
N TYR A 32 7.96 -24.15 -22.08
CA TYR A 32 8.90 -25.04 -22.77
C TYR A 32 8.15 -26.28 -23.27
N VAL A 33 7.91 -26.35 -24.59
CA VAL A 33 7.43 -27.57 -25.26
C VAL A 33 8.64 -28.30 -25.81
N SER A 34 9.04 -29.39 -25.15
CA SER A 34 10.04 -30.32 -25.69
C SER A 34 9.43 -31.11 -26.87
N GLN A 35 9.93 -30.88 -28.07
CA GLN A 35 9.72 -31.82 -29.19
C GLN A 35 10.83 -32.86 -29.21
N PRO A 36 10.55 -34.16 -29.53
CA PRO A 36 11.56 -35.17 -29.62
C PRO A 36 12.21 -35.20 -31.02
N ASP A 37 13.54 -35.33 -30.99
CA ASP A 37 14.45 -35.84 -32.01
C ASP A 37 14.42 -35.29 -33.46
N SER A 38 15.28 -34.32 -33.70
CA SER A 38 16.04 -34.20 -34.93
C SER A 38 17.49 -33.81 -34.57
N ASP A 39 18.46 -34.44 -35.24
CA ASP A 39 19.90 -34.46 -34.97
C ASP A 39 20.64 -33.15 -35.36
N GLU A 40 19.98 -32.00 -35.27
CA GLU A 40 20.58 -30.66 -35.24
C GLU A 40 20.39 -30.18 -33.79
N GLY A 41 21.52 -29.96 -33.09
CA GLY A 41 21.49 -29.44 -31.71
C GLY A 41 20.57 -28.22 -31.67
N PRO A 42 19.74 -28.05 -30.63
CA PRO A 42 18.87 -26.91 -30.53
C PRO A 42 19.73 -25.66 -30.66
N ASP A 43 19.44 -24.82 -31.67
CA ASP A 43 19.78 -23.42 -31.58
C ASP A 43 19.17 -22.96 -30.26
N VAL A 44 19.99 -22.87 -29.22
CA VAL A 44 19.64 -22.22 -27.98
C VAL A 44 19.42 -20.79 -28.43
N GLU A 45 18.17 -20.42 -28.74
CA GLU A 45 17.83 -19.00 -28.82
C GLU A 45 18.39 -18.38 -27.56
N GLU A 46 19.46 -17.59 -27.69
CA GLU A 46 20.00 -16.79 -26.60
C GLU A 46 18.80 -15.96 -26.12
N GLU A 47 18.18 -16.44 -25.04
CA GLU A 47 17.11 -15.71 -24.40
C GLU A 47 17.60 -14.30 -24.17
N GLN A 48 16.94 -13.34 -24.80
CA GLN A 48 17.27 -11.94 -24.69
C GLN A 48 17.18 -11.55 -23.22
N ILE A 49 18.33 -11.55 -22.54
CA ILE A 49 18.47 -10.92 -21.23
C ILE A 49 18.03 -9.48 -21.43
N ALA A 50 16.84 -9.14 -20.91
CA ALA A 50 16.32 -7.81 -21.06
C ALA A 50 17.21 -6.87 -20.21
N THR A 51 17.91 -5.95 -20.85
CA THR A 51 18.43 -4.78 -20.18
C THR A 51 17.25 -3.95 -19.70
N LEU A 52 17.19 -3.68 -18.41
CA LEU A 52 16.14 -2.84 -17.86
C LEU A 52 16.25 -1.44 -18.44
N GLU A 53 15.10 -0.79 -18.73
CA GLU A 53 15.10 0.58 -19.25
C GLU A 53 16.00 1.45 -18.39
N SER A 54 16.73 2.39 -19.00
CA SER A 54 17.69 3.26 -18.33
C SER A 54 17.02 4.06 -17.22
N ASN A 55 17.10 3.55 -16.00
CA ASN A 55 16.58 4.14 -14.77
C ASN A 55 17.78 4.49 -13.88
N GLU A 56 18.39 5.67 -14.13
CA GLU A 56 19.60 6.09 -13.43
C GLU A 56 19.51 5.99 -11.90
N PRO A 57 18.40 6.39 -11.23
CA PRO A 57 18.24 6.17 -9.81
C PRO A 57 18.31 4.69 -9.40
N LEU A 58 17.75 3.77 -10.18
CA LEU A 58 17.81 2.33 -9.92
C LEU A 58 19.26 1.82 -10.03
N ILE A 59 19.98 2.23 -11.07
CA ILE A 59 21.38 1.85 -11.29
C ILE A 59 22.26 2.32 -10.11
N MET A 60 22.07 3.55 -9.65
CA MET A 60 22.79 4.08 -8.49
C MET A 60 22.51 3.27 -7.22
N ILE A 61 21.23 2.93 -6.98
CA ILE A 61 20.82 2.10 -5.84
C ILE A 61 21.44 0.72 -5.97
N ALA A 62 21.34 0.07 -7.15
CA ALA A 62 21.85 -1.27 -7.39
C ALA A 62 23.35 -1.38 -7.15
N ARG A 63 24.14 -0.38 -7.59
CA ARG A 63 25.57 -0.28 -7.28
C ARG A 63 25.82 -0.16 -5.78
N ALA A 64 25.10 0.76 -5.11
CA ALA A 64 25.24 1.01 -3.67
C ALA A 64 24.90 -0.21 -2.81
N GLN A 65 23.94 -1.03 -3.26
CA GLN A 65 23.55 -2.27 -2.60
C GLN A 65 24.44 -3.47 -3.00
N GLY A 66 25.31 -3.32 -4.01
CA GLY A 66 26.13 -4.41 -4.53
C GLY A 66 25.31 -5.45 -5.33
N TRP A 67 24.18 -5.07 -5.88
CA TRP A 67 23.37 -5.92 -6.75
C TRP A 67 23.97 -6.04 -8.15
N ILE A 68 24.74 -5.04 -8.56
CA ILE A 68 25.53 -4.99 -9.80
C ILE A 68 26.95 -4.50 -9.50
N GLU A 69 27.88 -4.64 -10.47
CA GLU A 69 29.26 -4.15 -10.32
C GLU A 69 29.28 -2.63 -10.13
N PRO A 70 30.30 -2.10 -9.41
CA PRO A 70 30.38 -0.67 -9.09
C PRO A 70 30.47 0.26 -10.32
N ASP A 71 30.95 -0.25 -11.45
CA ASP A 71 31.13 0.46 -12.72
C ASP A 71 30.07 0.09 -13.77
N ALA A 72 29.14 -0.84 -13.45
CA ALA A 72 28.06 -1.23 -14.35
C ALA A 72 27.18 -0.02 -14.69
N THR A 73 26.88 0.18 -15.97
CA THR A 73 26.03 1.29 -16.46
C THR A 73 24.57 0.90 -16.63
N GLU A 74 24.27 -0.39 -16.48
CA GLU A 74 22.91 -0.95 -16.64
C GLU A 74 22.70 -2.09 -15.65
N MET A 75 21.44 -2.43 -15.43
CA MET A 75 20.99 -3.57 -14.65
C MET A 75 20.20 -4.49 -15.57
N THR A 76 20.40 -5.79 -15.47
CA THR A 76 19.67 -6.77 -16.27
C THR A 76 18.52 -7.38 -15.47
N SER A 77 17.61 -8.06 -16.16
CA SER A 77 16.54 -8.84 -15.51
C SER A 77 17.08 -9.97 -14.64
N ILE A 78 18.27 -10.51 -14.97
CA ILE A 78 18.94 -11.53 -14.16
C ILE A 78 19.45 -10.93 -12.85
N ASP A 79 20.09 -9.75 -12.91
CA ASP A 79 20.55 -9.04 -11.70
C ASP A 79 19.39 -8.73 -10.77
N ALA A 80 18.28 -8.23 -11.31
CA ALA A 80 17.07 -7.95 -10.55
C ALA A 80 16.45 -9.22 -9.93
N ALA A 81 16.43 -10.33 -10.68
CA ALA A 81 15.93 -11.62 -10.20
C ALA A 81 16.76 -12.23 -9.07
N ALA A 82 18.03 -11.85 -8.95
CA ALA A 82 18.92 -12.29 -7.89
C ALA A 82 18.70 -11.55 -6.55
N VAL A 83 17.95 -10.44 -6.56
CA VAL A 83 17.67 -9.67 -5.35
C VAL A 83 16.57 -10.36 -4.53
N ASP A 84 16.89 -10.79 -3.32
CA ASP A 84 15.98 -11.46 -2.38
C ASP A 84 15.49 -10.58 -1.24
N SER A 85 16.12 -9.44 -1.02
CA SER A 85 15.77 -8.47 0.01
C SER A 85 16.07 -7.04 -0.44
N LEU A 86 15.15 -6.12 -0.12
CA LEU A 86 15.31 -4.70 -0.44
C LEU A 86 16.07 -3.94 0.67
N GLY A 87 16.01 -4.41 1.91
CA GLY A 87 16.50 -3.62 3.05
C GLY A 87 15.85 -2.22 3.07
N GLU A 88 16.68 -1.18 3.16
CA GLU A 88 16.28 0.23 3.10
C GLU A 88 16.64 0.91 1.76
N ALA A 89 16.94 0.11 0.72
CA ALA A 89 17.46 0.60 -0.56
C ALA A 89 16.59 1.69 -1.21
N PHE A 90 15.28 1.61 -1.06
CA PHE A 90 14.33 2.55 -1.67
C PHE A 90 13.76 3.59 -0.70
N VAL A 91 14.15 3.56 0.58
CA VAL A 91 13.75 4.58 1.55
C VAL A 91 14.35 5.92 1.14
N LYS A 92 13.50 6.97 0.99
CA LYS A 92 13.88 8.30 0.52
C LYS A 92 14.58 8.32 -0.85
N SER A 93 14.34 7.32 -1.68
CA SER A 93 14.93 7.25 -3.01
C SER A 93 14.32 8.28 -3.97
N ASN A 94 15.11 8.64 -5.00
CA ASN A 94 14.66 9.54 -6.07
C ASN A 94 14.05 8.81 -7.26
N ILE A 95 13.70 7.51 -7.08
CA ILE A 95 13.08 6.72 -8.14
C ILE A 95 11.71 7.31 -8.48
N LYS A 96 11.43 7.48 -9.79
CA LYS A 96 10.17 8.08 -10.27
C LYS A 96 9.21 7.03 -10.78
N SER A 97 9.68 6.19 -11.69
CA SER A 97 8.93 5.06 -12.22
C SER A 97 9.66 3.79 -11.81
N PHE A 98 8.94 2.79 -11.34
CA PHE A 98 9.54 1.51 -10.97
C PHE A 98 8.76 0.33 -11.58
N LYS A 99 8.58 0.40 -12.89
CA LYS A 99 8.02 -0.73 -13.69
C LYS A 99 8.95 -1.93 -13.69
N GLU A 100 10.26 -1.68 -13.65
CA GLU A 100 11.33 -2.67 -13.61
C GLU A 100 11.27 -3.52 -12.33
N PHE A 101 10.55 -3.06 -11.30
CA PHE A 101 10.39 -3.83 -10.06
C PHE A 101 9.76 -5.21 -10.31
N ARG A 102 8.97 -5.39 -11.37
CA ARG A 102 8.43 -6.68 -11.77
C ARG A 102 9.48 -7.78 -11.98
N TYR A 103 10.73 -7.40 -12.31
CA TYR A 103 11.82 -8.34 -12.54
C TYR A 103 12.52 -8.81 -11.26
N PHE A 104 12.17 -8.25 -10.10
CA PHE A 104 12.70 -8.65 -8.79
C PHE A 104 12.01 -9.92 -8.28
N VAL A 105 12.04 -10.97 -9.10
CA VAL A 105 11.32 -12.22 -8.84
C VAL A 105 11.96 -13.10 -7.74
N GLY A 106 13.19 -12.80 -7.32
CA GLY A 106 13.80 -13.38 -6.12
C GLY A 106 13.12 -12.94 -4.83
N LEU A 107 12.54 -11.73 -4.85
CA LEU A 107 11.93 -11.13 -3.68
C LEU A 107 10.63 -11.84 -3.28
N LYS A 108 10.54 -12.26 -2.01
CA LYS A 108 9.35 -12.91 -1.44
C LYS A 108 8.56 -11.99 -0.50
N GLU A 109 9.20 -10.99 0.03
CA GLU A 109 8.61 -10.12 1.04
C GLU A 109 8.95 -8.65 0.82
N ILE A 110 7.95 -7.77 0.93
CA ILE A 110 8.12 -6.32 0.97
C ILE A 110 7.82 -5.86 2.39
N LYS A 111 8.85 -5.42 3.11
CA LYS A 111 8.77 -4.99 4.50
C LYS A 111 8.01 -3.68 4.68
N SER A 112 7.53 -3.45 5.89
CA SER A 112 6.96 -2.16 6.30
C SER A 112 7.96 -1.03 6.01
N GLY A 113 7.48 0.02 5.34
CA GLY A 113 8.29 1.19 5.01
C GLY A 113 9.36 0.97 3.95
N ALA A 114 9.39 -0.16 3.22
CA ALA A 114 10.41 -0.44 2.20
C ALA A 114 10.58 0.69 1.16
N PHE A 115 9.51 1.44 0.89
CA PHE A 115 9.49 2.60 -0.01
C PHE A 115 9.20 3.92 0.72
N ALA A 116 9.34 3.95 2.06
CA ALA A 116 9.00 5.13 2.84
C ALA A 116 9.74 6.38 2.36
N HIS A 117 8.97 7.46 2.13
CA HIS A 117 9.51 8.73 1.64
C HIS A 117 10.22 8.66 0.28
N ALA A 118 9.85 7.69 -0.58
CA ALA A 118 10.14 7.75 -2.00
C ALA A 118 9.23 8.82 -2.64
N ASP A 119 9.52 10.10 -2.35
CA ASP A 119 8.61 11.23 -2.58
C ASP A 119 8.35 11.49 -4.07
N GLN A 120 9.20 10.97 -4.96
CA GLN A 120 9.06 11.12 -6.41
C GLN A 120 8.44 9.90 -7.09
N LEU A 121 8.21 8.80 -6.37
CA LEU A 121 7.67 7.56 -6.94
C LEU A 121 6.23 7.78 -7.43
N THR A 122 6.03 7.70 -8.75
CA THR A 122 4.72 7.88 -9.39
C THR A 122 4.05 6.56 -9.76
N GLU A 123 4.84 5.53 -10.06
CA GLU A 123 4.30 4.23 -10.45
C GLU A 123 5.21 3.07 -9.99
N ILE A 124 4.56 1.94 -9.67
CA ILE A 124 5.25 0.71 -9.24
C ILE A 124 4.49 -0.52 -9.74
N VAL A 125 5.23 -1.59 -10.12
CA VAL A 125 4.65 -2.89 -10.46
C VAL A 125 5.19 -3.94 -9.50
N ILE A 126 4.33 -4.51 -8.65
CA ILE A 126 4.71 -5.51 -7.66
C ILE A 126 5.07 -6.83 -8.35
N PRO A 127 6.22 -7.46 -8.00
CA PRO A 127 6.68 -8.70 -8.63
C PRO A 127 5.75 -9.90 -8.45
N SER A 128 5.83 -10.84 -9.40
CA SER A 128 5.03 -12.08 -9.40
C SER A 128 5.29 -12.99 -8.20
N GLN A 129 6.49 -12.97 -7.64
CA GLN A 129 6.91 -13.90 -6.59
C GLN A 129 6.76 -13.37 -5.16
N VAL A 130 6.28 -12.15 -4.99
CA VAL A 130 6.01 -11.58 -3.67
C VAL A 130 4.82 -12.29 -3.02
N VAL A 131 5.05 -12.86 -1.84
CA VAL A 131 4.04 -13.61 -1.05
C VAL A 131 3.61 -12.84 0.20
N THR A 132 4.42 -11.88 0.66
CA THR A 132 4.13 -11.06 1.84
C THR A 132 4.38 -9.58 1.54
N ILE A 133 3.39 -8.74 1.84
CA ILE A 133 3.52 -7.29 1.84
C ILE A 133 3.08 -6.81 3.22
N GLU A 134 4.01 -6.26 3.99
CA GLU A 134 3.71 -5.76 5.32
C GLU A 134 2.94 -4.43 5.27
N ASP A 135 2.18 -4.14 6.33
CA ASP A 135 1.42 -2.92 6.47
C ASP A 135 2.32 -1.68 6.33
N GLY A 136 1.92 -0.75 5.49
CA GLY A 136 2.68 0.48 5.25
C GLY A 136 3.91 0.33 4.36
N ALA A 137 4.06 -0.77 3.61
CA ALA A 137 5.16 -0.97 2.67
C ALA A 137 5.35 0.21 1.69
N LEU A 138 4.24 0.84 1.24
CA LEU A 138 4.19 2.01 0.36
C LEU A 138 3.77 3.30 1.12
N ALA A 139 3.95 3.35 2.44
CA ALA A 139 3.59 4.54 3.21
C ALA A 139 4.49 5.73 2.86
N TYR A 140 3.90 6.95 2.90
CA TYR A 140 4.61 8.19 2.60
C TYR A 140 5.23 8.25 1.18
N CYS A 141 4.51 7.75 0.17
CA CYS A 141 4.80 7.95 -1.24
C CYS A 141 3.79 8.96 -1.84
N PRO A 142 3.92 10.27 -1.61
CA PRO A 142 2.89 11.27 -1.91
C PRO A 142 2.63 11.46 -3.41
N ALA A 143 3.62 11.16 -4.26
CA ALA A 143 3.50 11.26 -5.71
C ALA A 143 2.87 10.02 -6.37
N LEU A 144 2.63 8.94 -5.60
CA LEU A 144 2.19 7.67 -6.16
C LEU A 144 0.80 7.78 -6.80
N GLU A 145 0.73 7.46 -8.10
CA GLU A 145 -0.46 7.56 -8.94
C GLU A 145 -0.88 6.23 -9.53
N SER A 146 0.06 5.29 -9.67
CA SER A 146 -0.17 4.01 -10.31
C SER A 146 0.47 2.87 -9.53
N ILE A 147 -0.35 1.91 -9.15
CA ILE A 147 0.09 0.66 -8.52
C ILE A 147 -0.49 -0.49 -9.33
N ALA A 148 0.38 -1.33 -9.87
CA ALA A 148 0.01 -2.57 -10.51
C ALA A 148 0.66 -3.75 -9.80
N VAL A 149 0.07 -4.92 -9.96
CA VAL A 149 0.64 -6.20 -9.52
C VAL A 149 0.82 -7.04 -10.76
N ASP A 150 1.96 -7.72 -10.87
CA ASP A 150 2.24 -8.64 -11.97
C ASP A 150 1.14 -9.71 -12.04
N THR A 151 0.62 -9.98 -13.24
CA THR A 151 -0.53 -10.88 -13.45
C THR A 151 -0.26 -12.33 -13.05
N ALA A 152 1.02 -12.73 -12.96
CA ALA A 152 1.43 -14.04 -12.50
C ALA A 152 1.55 -14.13 -10.95
N ASN A 153 1.30 -13.04 -10.20
CA ASN A 153 1.30 -13.10 -8.75
C ASN A 153 0.08 -13.89 -8.24
N ALA A 154 0.34 -14.94 -7.43
CA ALA A 154 -0.70 -15.83 -6.91
C ALA A 154 -1.40 -15.30 -5.63
N HIS A 155 -0.83 -14.28 -4.96
CA HIS A 155 -1.27 -13.80 -3.64
C HIS A 155 -1.94 -12.44 -3.70
N TYR A 156 -1.51 -11.59 -4.63
CA TYR A 156 -1.96 -10.20 -4.80
C TYR A 156 -2.37 -9.93 -6.23
N ASP A 157 -3.22 -8.95 -6.43
CA ASP A 157 -3.61 -8.47 -7.75
C ASP A 157 -4.04 -6.99 -7.72
N SER A 158 -4.37 -6.43 -8.88
CA SER A 158 -4.94 -5.10 -9.05
C SER A 158 -6.28 -5.18 -9.81
N ARG A 159 -7.10 -6.18 -9.45
CA ARG A 159 -8.36 -6.50 -10.15
C ARG A 159 -9.33 -5.32 -10.22
N GLY A 160 -10.09 -5.28 -11.31
CA GLY A 160 -11.16 -4.29 -11.49
C GLY A 160 -10.64 -2.86 -11.62
N ASP A 161 -9.46 -2.66 -12.20
CA ASP A 161 -8.79 -1.36 -12.34
C ASP A 161 -8.67 -0.61 -11.00
N CYS A 162 -8.48 -1.37 -9.91
CA CYS A 162 -8.41 -0.83 -8.55
C CYS A 162 -7.30 0.19 -8.40
N ASN A 163 -6.21 0.06 -9.17
CA ASN A 163 -5.00 0.88 -9.03
C ASN A 163 -4.51 0.86 -7.57
N GLY A 164 -4.28 -0.34 -7.07
CA GLY A 164 -3.87 -0.64 -5.70
C GLY A 164 -3.55 -2.13 -5.57
N ILE A 165 -3.03 -2.53 -4.43
CA ILE A 165 -2.70 -3.92 -4.12
C ILE A 165 -3.89 -4.54 -3.38
N VAL A 166 -4.44 -5.60 -3.93
CA VAL A 166 -5.59 -6.33 -3.39
C VAL A 166 -5.20 -7.76 -3.08
N CYS A 167 -5.71 -8.30 -1.99
CA CYS A 167 -5.62 -9.73 -1.68
C CYS A 167 -6.97 -10.28 -1.19
N THR A 168 -7.05 -11.60 -1.07
CA THR A 168 -8.16 -12.27 -0.41
C THR A 168 -7.77 -12.60 1.03
N TRP A 169 -8.45 -11.99 1.99
CA TRP A 169 -8.26 -12.23 3.41
C TRP A 169 -9.57 -12.74 4.04
N LYS A 170 -9.50 -13.90 4.71
CA LYS A 170 -10.68 -14.60 5.28
C LYS A 170 -11.83 -14.76 4.27
N GLY A 171 -11.49 -15.06 3.00
CA GLY A 171 -12.47 -15.24 1.92
C GLY A 171 -13.11 -13.95 1.40
N LYS A 172 -12.61 -12.77 1.77
CA LYS A 172 -13.12 -11.46 1.36
C LYS A 172 -12.00 -10.58 0.82
N LEU A 173 -12.33 -9.62 -0.04
CA LEU A 173 -11.33 -8.71 -0.62
C LEU A 173 -10.85 -7.68 0.41
N MET A 174 -9.54 -7.49 0.45
CA MET A 174 -8.86 -6.50 1.26
C MET A 174 -7.92 -5.66 0.37
N LEU A 175 -8.02 -4.34 0.49
CA LEU A 175 -7.03 -3.41 -0.06
C LEU A 175 -5.83 -3.36 0.89
N VAL A 176 -4.67 -3.78 0.40
CA VAL A 176 -3.40 -3.81 1.15
C VAL A 176 -2.69 -2.46 1.09
N ALA A 177 -2.61 -1.87 -0.10
CA ALA A 177 -2.06 -0.54 -0.30
C ALA A 177 -2.78 0.19 -1.44
N GLY A 178 -2.90 1.49 -1.32
CA GLY A 178 -3.53 2.36 -2.31
C GLY A 178 -2.75 3.65 -2.56
N CYS A 179 -3.19 4.39 -3.56
CA CYS A 179 -2.67 5.70 -3.92
C CYS A 179 -3.82 6.68 -4.20
N LYS A 180 -3.52 7.92 -4.59
CA LYS A 180 -4.55 8.95 -4.84
C LYS A 180 -5.61 8.57 -5.89
N ASN A 181 -5.26 7.66 -6.81
CA ASN A 181 -6.12 7.23 -7.91
C ASN A 181 -6.79 5.87 -7.66
N THR A 182 -6.65 5.31 -6.46
CA THR A 182 -7.24 4.00 -6.13
C THR A 182 -8.76 4.05 -6.17
N LYS A 183 -9.35 3.06 -6.83
CA LYS A 183 -10.80 2.83 -6.92
C LYS A 183 -11.15 1.52 -6.21
N MET A 184 -12.06 1.57 -5.27
CA MET A 184 -12.50 0.38 -4.56
C MET A 184 -13.68 -0.27 -5.27
N SER A 185 -13.62 -1.58 -5.48
CA SER A 185 -14.76 -2.35 -5.99
C SER A 185 -15.83 -2.55 -4.92
N ASP A 186 -17.10 -2.73 -5.32
CA ASP A 186 -18.22 -2.95 -4.40
C ASP A 186 -18.07 -4.22 -3.54
N ASN A 187 -17.21 -5.14 -3.97
CA ASN A 187 -16.91 -6.37 -3.25
C ASN A 187 -15.82 -6.22 -2.18
N MET A 188 -15.15 -5.08 -2.11
CA MET A 188 -14.15 -4.80 -1.07
C MET A 188 -14.81 -4.77 0.31
N ARG A 189 -14.17 -5.42 1.31
CA ARG A 189 -14.66 -5.49 2.69
C ARG A 189 -13.70 -4.91 3.70
N TYR A 190 -12.43 -4.91 3.38
CA TYR A 190 -11.38 -4.52 4.32
C TYR A 190 -10.39 -3.56 3.66
N ILE A 191 -9.89 -2.63 4.46
CA ILE A 191 -8.70 -1.84 4.15
C ILE A 191 -7.66 -2.19 5.22
N ALA A 192 -6.47 -2.59 4.79
CA ALA A 192 -5.38 -2.95 5.68
C ALA A 192 -4.89 -1.73 6.49
N PRO A 193 -4.22 -1.97 7.64
CA PRO A 193 -3.55 -0.90 8.35
C PRO A 193 -2.57 -0.15 7.44
N GLN A 194 -2.49 1.17 7.61
CA GLN A 194 -1.57 2.05 6.90
C GLN A 194 -1.71 2.07 5.35
N ALA A 195 -2.80 1.54 4.78
CA ALA A 195 -2.96 1.34 3.33
C ALA A 195 -2.81 2.64 2.48
N PHE A 196 -3.16 3.80 3.02
CA PHE A 196 -3.00 5.13 2.39
C PHE A 196 -2.15 6.09 3.22
N LYS A 197 -1.39 5.56 4.20
CA LYS A 197 -0.62 6.41 5.11
C LYS A 197 0.33 7.32 4.35
N GLY A 198 0.23 8.65 4.61
CA GLY A 198 1.05 9.64 3.96
C GLY A 198 0.67 9.95 2.50
N CYS A 199 -0.50 9.49 2.02
CA CYS A 199 -1.02 9.87 0.70
C CYS A 199 -1.56 11.30 0.74
N THR A 200 -0.64 12.28 0.77
CA THR A 200 -0.97 13.69 1.00
C THR A 200 -1.77 14.33 -0.13
N SER A 201 -1.82 13.71 -1.30
CA SER A 201 -2.57 14.16 -2.48
C SER A 201 -3.97 13.55 -2.60
N LEU A 202 -4.37 12.64 -1.68
CA LEU A 202 -5.70 12.05 -1.65
C LEU A 202 -6.72 13.08 -1.15
N THR A 203 -7.57 13.58 -2.04
CA THR A 203 -8.56 14.62 -1.71
C THR A 203 -9.93 14.06 -1.33
N ARG A 204 -10.23 12.86 -1.78
CA ARG A 204 -11.53 12.20 -1.64
C ARG A 204 -11.36 10.68 -1.67
N ILE A 205 -12.18 9.97 -0.92
CA ILE A 205 -12.28 8.51 -0.94
C ILE A 205 -13.76 8.12 -0.93
N ALA A 206 -14.15 7.18 -1.79
CA ALA A 206 -15.46 6.56 -1.79
C ALA A 206 -15.32 5.11 -1.28
N PHE A 207 -15.97 4.81 -0.17
CA PHE A 207 -15.99 3.46 0.38
C PHE A 207 -17.17 2.66 -0.19
N PRO A 208 -16.99 1.37 -0.49
CA PRO A 208 -18.10 0.47 -0.76
C PRO A 208 -19.06 0.37 0.43
N GLU A 209 -20.38 0.33 0.16
CA GLU A 209 -21.40 0.25 1.22
C GLU A 209 -21.21 -0.93 2.18
N ARG A 210 -20.69 -2.05 1.65
CA ARG A 210 -20.48 -3.29 2.40
C ARG A 210 -19.12 -3.39 3.09
N MET A 211 -18.37 -2.28 3.20
CA MET A 211 -17.12 -2.25 3.96
C MET A 211 -17.35 -2.64 5.42
N GLU A 212 -16.51 -3.52 5.96
CA GLU A 212 -16.62 -4.04 7.32
C GLU A 212 -15.58 -3.47 8.27
N SER A 213 -14.39 -3.13 7.75
CA SER A 213 -13.32 -2.57 8.57
C SER A 213 -12.36 -1.70 7.77
N ILE A 214 -11.91 -0.64 8.42
CA ILE A 214 -10.83 0.25 7.98
C ILE A 214 -9.73 0.13 9.03
N GLY A 215 -8.54 -0.27 8.61
CA GLY A 215 -7.42 -0.58 9.50
C GLY A 215 -6.84 0.64 10.23
N ALA A 216 -6.04 0.36 11.26
CA ALA A 216 -5.35 1.38 12.03
C ALA A 216 -4.43 2.22 11.14
N ALA A 217 -4.40 3.54 11.36
CA ALA A 217 -3.59 4.48 10.59
C ALA A 217 -3.80 4.42 9.06
N ALA A 218 -4.91 3.83 8.58
CA ALA A 218 -5.13 3.60 7.15
C ALA A 218 -5.07 4.88 6.31
N PHE A 219 -5.50 6.01 6.84
CA PHE A 219 -5.49 7.34 6.21
C PHE A 219 -4.66 8.35 7.03
N MET A 220 -3.74 7.88 7.88
CA MET A 220 -2.87 8.77 8.64
C MET A 220 -2.10 9.69 7.68
N ASP A 221 -2.07 10.99 8.00
CA ASP A 221 -1.40 12.03 7.21
C ASP A 221 -1.89 12.19 5.75
N CYS A 222 -3.14 11.79 5.44
CA CYS A 222 -3.81 12.16 4.20
C CYS A 222 -4.23 13.63 4.27
N THR A 223 -3.26 14.54 4.20
CA THR A 223 -3.44 15.96 4.53
C THR A 223 -4.40 16.72 3.63
N ALA A 224 -4.66 16.26 2.39
CA ALA A 224 -5.60 16.87 1.46
C ALA A 224 -7.03 16.31 1.54
N LEU A 225 -7.26 15.26 2.34
CA LEU A 225 -8.59 14.62 2.47
C LEU A 225 -9.57 15.58 3.14
N LYS A 226 -10.71 15.86 2.46
CA LYS A 226 -11.65 16.92 2.87
C LYS A 226 -12.84 16.40 3.64
N GLU A 227 -13.42 15.30 3.20
CA GLU A 227 -14.65 14.74 3.76
C GLU A 227 -14.58 13.23 3.77
N VAL A 228 -15.18 12.61 4.78
CA VAL A 228 -15.25 11.15 4.92
C VAL A 228 -16.64 10.74 5.36
N GLU A 229 -17.25 9.84 4.62
CA GLU A 229 -18.45 9.13 5.02
C GLU A 229 -18.09 7.66 5.33
N ILE A 230 -18.13 7.30 6.63
CA ILE A 230 -17.75 5.96 7.08
C ILE A 230 -18.92 4.99 6.82
N PRO A 231 -18.69 3.83 6.15
CA PRO A 231 -19.75 2.91 5.74
C PRO A 231 -20.49 2.25 6.90
N GLN A 232 -21.75 1.89 6.66
CA GLN A 232 -22.64 1.33 7.68
C GLN A 232 -22.20 -0.03 8.26
N GLY A 233 -21.27 -0.76 7.63
CA GLY A 233 -20.69 -2.00 8.15
C GLY A 233 -19.57 -1.79 9.17
N VAL A 234 -19.01 -0.59 9.23
CA VAL A 234 -17.86 -0.26 10.10
C VAL A 234 -18.36 0.04 11.52
N ARG A 235 -17.83 -0.70 12.50
CA ARG A 235 -18.19 -0.54 13.92
C ARG A 235 -17.15 0.25 14.72
N PHE A 236 -15.92 0.30 14.26
CA PHE A 236 -14.80 0.95 14.94
C PHE A 236 -14.07 1.88 13.98
N VAL A 237 -13.76 3.09 14.41
CA VAL A 237 -12.68 3.88 13.81
C VAL A 237 -11.43 3.52 14.59
N GLU A 238 -10.53 2.83 13.94
CA GLU A 238 -9.35 2.26 14.58
C GLU A 238 -8.32 3.34 14.97
N GLU A 239 -7.29 2.93 15.70
CA GLU A 239 -6.24 3.84 16.18
C GLU A 239 -5.59 4.60 15.02
N GLY A 240 -5.54 5.94 15.17
CA GLY A 240 -4.89 6.84 14.22
C GLY A 240 -5.46 6.82 12.80
N THR A 241 -6.63 6.20 12.55
CA THR A 241 -7.15 5.98 11.17
C THR A 241 -7.10 7.24 10.31
N PHE A 242 -7.52 8.40 10.83
CA PHE A 242 -7.50 9.70 10.15
C PHE A 242 -6.58 10.72 10.83
N MET A 243 -5.63 10.25 11.63
CA MET A 243 -4.68 11.14 12.31
C MET A 243 -3.93 12.00 11.30
N GLY A 244 -3.84 13.31 11.56
CA GLY A 244 -3.12 14.24 10.68
C GLY A 244 -3.82 14.61 9.37
N CYS A 245 -5.09 14.24 9.18
CA CYS A 245 -5.91 14.69 8.04
C CYS A 245 -6.27 16.17 8.20
N LYS A 246 -5.29 17.06 7.95
CA LYS A 246 -5.38 18.49 8.27
C LYS A 246 -6.50 19.24 7.54
N SER A 247 -6.85 18.83 6.31
CA SER A 247 -7.93 19.42 5.51
C SER A 247 -9.31 18.82 5.75
N LEU A 248 -9.41 17.80 6.63
CA LEU A 248 -10.68 17.13 6.91
C LEU A 248 -11.65 18.08 7.63
N THR A 249 -12.73 18.48 6.94
CA THR A 249 -13.73 19.41 7.46
C THR A 249 -14.96 18.71 8.00
N GLN A 250 -15.32 17.55 7.45
CA GLN A 250 -16.52 16.83 7.82
C GLN A 250 -16.28 15.32 7.89
N VAL A 251 -16.84 14.70 8.93
CA VAL A 251 -16.92 13.25 9.09
C VAL A 251 -18.36 12.84 9.32
N THR A 252 -18.85 11.87 8.51
CA THR A 252 -20.14 11.22 8.75
C THR A 252 -19.88 9.82 9.33
N LEU A 253 -20.32 9.61 10.57
CA LEU A 253 -20.25 8.35 11.27
C LEU A 253 -21.46 7.46 10.92
N PRO A 254 -21.31 6.14 10.82
CA PRO A 254 -22.44 5.24 10.56
C PRO A 254 -23.29 5.00 11.82
N LYS A 255 -24.52 4.52 11.62
CA LYS A 255 -25.36 4.07 12.75
C LYS A 255 -24.78 2.87 13.49
N SER A 256 -23.93 2.07 12.84
CA SER A 256 -23.23 0.92 13.41
C SER A 256 -22.09 1.29 14.36
N ILE A 257 -21.58 2.53 14.31
CA ILE A 257 -20.36 2.92 15.05
C ILE A 257 -20.50 2.64 16.56
N GLU A 258 -19.50 2.04 17.14
CA GLU A 258 -19.46 1.74 18.58
C GLU A 258 -18.36 2.49 19.29
N ARG A 259 -17.20 2.60 18.66
CA ARG A 259 -16.03 3.25 19.26
C ARG A 259 -15.24 4.06 18.26
N LEU A 260 -14.73 5.18 18.75
CA LEU A 260 -13.66 5.97 18.13
C LEU A 260 -12.42 5.75 18.98
N ARG A 261 -11.43 5.04 18.41
CA ARG A 261 -10.24 4.63 19.13
C ARG A 261 -9.22 5.75 19.27
N GLN A 262 -8.14 5.49 20.00
CA GLN A 262 -7.10 6.45 20.31
C GLN A 262 -6.59 7.16 19.06
N ASP A 263 -6.43 8.48 19.14
CA ASP A 263 -5.85 9.33 18.10
C ASP A 263 -6.54 9.26 16.72
N ALA A 264 -7.74 8.64 16.62
CA ALA A 264 -8.43 8.40 15.34
C ALA A 264 -8.59 9.66 14.47
N PHE A 265 -8.78 10.83 15.08
CA PHE A 265 -8.94 12.15 14.43
C PHE A 265 -7.97 13.20 14.98
N LYS A 266 -6.92 12.79 15.66
CA LYS A 266 -5.92 13.71 16.19
C LYS A 266 -5.22 14.45 15.05
N GLY A 267 -5.04 15.78 15.21
CA GLY A 267 -4.43 16.62 14.19
C GLY A 267 -5.34 16.96 13.00
N CYS A 268 -6.64 16.62 13.06
CA CYS A 268 -7.65 17.06 12.09
C CYS A 268 -8.03 18.51 12.36
N SER A 269 -7.09 19.44 12.12
CA SER A 269 -7.20 20.85 12.54
C SER A 269 -8.35 21.63 11.89
N SER A 270 -8.82 21.19 10.71
CA SER A 270 -9.95 21.83 9.99
C SER A 270 -11.30 21.17 10.28
N LEU A 271 -11.39 20.19 11.19
CA LEU A 271 -12.64 19.48 11.46
C LEU A 271 -13.66 20.39 12.15
N VAL A 272 -14.74 20.69 11.42
CA VAL A 272 -15.81 21.59 11.89
C VAL A 272 -17.16 20.91 12.04
N THR A 273 -17.35 19.74 11.41
CA THR A 273 -18.64 19.02 11.47
C THR A 273 -18.43 17.53 11.68
N ILE A 274 -19.12 16.96 12.67
CA ILE A 274 -19.22 15.53 12.89
C ILE A 274 -20.70 15.14 12.84
N ILE A 275 -21.11 14.37 11.84
CA ILE A 275 -22.48 13.86 11.73
C ILE A 275 -22.52 12.48 12.41
N CYS A 276 -23.29 12.36 13.49
CA CYS A 276 -23.43 11.11 14.26
C CYS A 276 -24.91 10.68 14.33
N PRO A 277 -25.42 9.90 13.35
CA PRO A 277 -26.84 9.53 13.24
C PRO A 277 -27.23 8.41 14.21
N LYS A 278 -26.55 8.29 15.33
CA LYS A 278 -26.74 7.19 16.29
C LYS A 278 -27.59 7.61 17.49
N LYS A 279 -28.50 6.72 17.90
CA LYS A 279 -29.36 6.92 19.07
C LYS A 279 -28.60 6.88 20.41
N TYR A 280 -27.51 6.10 20.45
CA TYR A 280 -26.64 5.94 21.62
C TYR A 280 -25.28 6.51 21.33
N THR A 281 -24.70 7.22 22.27
CA THR A 281 -23.38 7.85 22.15
C THR A 281 -22.29 6.79 21.94
N PRO A 282 -21.51 6.85 20.85
CA PRO A 282 -20.33 6.00 20.70
C PRO A 282 -19.29 6.31 21.77
N VAL A 283 -18.51 5.32 22.16
CA VAL A 283 -17.39 5.51 23.09
C VAL A 283 -16.25 6.25 22.38
N ILE A 284 -15.70 7.28 23.01
CA ILE A 284 -14.51 7.99 22.54
C ILE A 284 -13.33 7.58 23.43
N GLU A 285 -12.32 6.96 22.85
CA GLU A 285 -11.08 6.52 23.51
C GLU A 285 -9.94 7.51 23.16
N ASN A 286 -10.02 8.76 23.64
CA ASN A 286 -9.02 9.80 23.32
C ASN A 286 -8.81 10.02 21.80
N ALA A 287 -9.90 9.98 21.01
CA ALA A 287 -9.84 10.02 19.56
C ALA A 287 -9.54 11.40 18.98
N PHE A 288 -9.73 12.48 19.73
CA PHE A 288 -9.60 13.88 19.30
C PHE A 288 -8.61 14.61 20.19
N ASP A 289 -7.89 15.58 19.64
CA ASP A 289 -7.05 16.55 20.36
C ASP A 289 -7.67 17.97 20.38
N ASN A 290 -8.73 18.19 19.59
CA ASN A 290 -9.53 19.39 19.66
C ASN A 290 -11.03 19.04 19.57
N TYR A 291 -11.88 19.87 20.16
CA TYR A 291 -13.32 19.66 20.25
C TYR A 291 -14.10 20.86 19.67
N ASN A 292 -13.52 21.58 18.70
CA ASN A 292 -14.13 22.77 18.09
C ASN A 292 -15.25 22.44 17.09
N ALA A 293 -15.43 21.18 16.72
CA ALA A 293 -16.46 20.77 15.78
C ALA A 293 -17.87 20.87 16.39
N THR A 294 -18.85 21.16 15.53
CA THR A 294 -20.27 20.96 15.81
C THR A 294 -20.62 19.49 15.56
N VAL A 295 -21.23 18.84 16.54
CA VAL A 295 -21.75 17.48 16.41
C VAL A 295 -23.23 17.55 16.03
N ARG A 296 -23.57 16.94 14.89
CA ARG A 296 -24.97 16.84 14.44
C ARG A 296 -25.54 15.48 14.77
N VAL A 297 -26.65 15.47 15.53
CA VAL A 297 -27.26 14.25 16.09
C VAL A 297 -28.73 14.15 15.70
N PRO A 298 -29.38 12.98 15.81
CA PRO A 298 -30.81 12.85 15.53
C PRO A 298 -31.63 13.74 16.46
N LYS A 299 -32.77 14.20 15.94
CA LYS A 299 -33.72 15.08 16.63
C LYS A 299 -34.06 14.61 18.05
N GLY A 300 -33.97 15.53 19.02
CA GLY A 300 -34.25 15.28 20.44
C GLY A 300 -33.14 14.53 21.19
N LEU A 301 -31.96 14.36 20.61
CA LEU A 301 -30.83 13.70 21.29
C LEU A 301 -29.69 14.64 21.75
N GLU A 302 -29.81 15.96 21.53
CA GLU A 302 -28.77 16.92 21.86
C GLU A 302 -28.39 16.88 23.33
N ASN A 303 -29.40 16.90 24.22
CA ASN A 303 -29.17 16.83 25.67
C ASN A 303 -28.46 15.53 26.10
N LYS A 304 -28.73 14.43 25.39
CA LYS A 304 -28.09 13.15 25.66
C LYS A 304 -26.59 13.21 25.33
N TYR A 305 -26.23 13.79 24.20
CA TYR A 305 -24.85 13.98 23.82
C TYR A 305 -24.14 15.02 24.69
N PHE A 306 -24.79 16.14 25.02
CA PHE A 306 -24.23 17.12 25.96
C PHE A 306 -24.00 16.57 27.36
N SER A 307 -24.77 15.61 27.81
CA SER A 307 -24.59 14.99 29.15
C SER A 307 -23.64 13.79 29.12
N ASP A 308 -23.23 13.31 27.94
CA ASP A 308 -22.29 12.21 27.83
C ASP A 308 -20.89 12.60 28.27
N LYS A 309 -20.23 11.69 28.97
CA LYS A 309 -18.92 11.98 29.57
C LYS A 309 -17.80 12.33 28.57
N TYR A 310 -17.94 11.95 27.32
CA TYR A 310 -16.95 12.21 26.25
C TYR A 310 -17.43 13.29 25.28
N TRP A 311 -18.70 13.24 24.86
CA TRP A 311 -19.27 14.12 23.84
C TRP A 311 -19.53 15.55 24.34
N LYS A 312 -19.66 15.75 25.66
CA LYS A 312 -19.85 17.07 26.30
C LYS A 312 -18.73 18.09 26.06
N TYR A 313 -17.57 17.63 25.62
CA TYR A 313 -16.43 18.52 25.37
C TYR A 313 -16.49 19.22 24.01
N PHE A 314 -17.32 18.73 23.09
CA PHE A 314 -17.50 19.40 21.80
C PHE A 314 -18.15 20.77 21.98
N LYS A 315 -17.67 21.74 21.15
CA LYS A 315 -18.10 23.13 21.20
C LYS A 315 -19.62 23.27 21.11
N ASP A 316 -20.28 22.44 20.31
CA ASP A 316 -21.71 22.56 20.01
C ASP A 316 -22.29 21.20 19.59
N VAL A 317 -23.54 20.95 19.96
CA VAL A 317 -24.31 19.77 19.55
C VAL A 317 -25.68 20.25 19.04
N ARG A 318 -26.01 19.88 17.81
CA ARG A 318 -27.24 20.31 17.12
C ARG A 318 -27.98 19.14 16.50
N GLU A 319 -29.28 19.29 16.33
CA GLU A 319 -30.08 18.38 15.52
C GLU A 319 -29.60 18.34 14.07
N MET A 320 -29.75 17.17 13.44
CA MET A 320 -29.72 17.04 11.99
C MET A 320 -31.01 17.63 11.41
N GLU A 321 -30.90 18.33 10.31
CA GLU A 321 -32.04 18.85 9.55
C GLU A 321 -32.90 17.73 8.96
#